data_2f3b549b61af51f417ce03b7f255df45
#
_entry.id   2f3b549b61af51f417ce03b7f255df45
#
_cell.length_a   1.000
_cell.length_b   1.000
_cell.length_c   1.000
_cell.angle_alpha   90.00
_cell.angle_beta   90.00
_cell.angle_gamma   90.00
#
_symmetry.space_group_name_H-M   'P 1'
#
loop_
_entity.id
_entity.type
_entity.pdbx_description
1 polymer ?
#
loop_
_entity_poly.entity_id
_entity_poly.type
_entity_poly.pdbx_seq_one_letter_code
_entity_poly.pdbx_strand_id
1 'polypeptide(L)'
;MIKSNYTFGEIIELQKLPLSDKIAFSVEVLKQCEKITSHNVALAFSGGKDSLVVADLIERFVPTLQDKIFCIFGNTGVEFPESLAFARKYGKAHYGDRFIETKLSRLDHDELRYDFARELIERLKSEGALDEVLKTDGKLKGQGALITAAKKRGYELDRTNCYFKGHRMNFAYCLEQYGAPLLGKAASKLDAHRINIECFLKYSDTSSDDEKLKEYYNTLKECKFSQHCCKLLKKEPSERVQAEKDVGVIIKGLMAAESHTRMLSIATRGPIFASHRPHIKDDEPFYHMSPIAMWRDEDVWEYINTYGVERPPLYDITYRTTDGEIKHIERNGCMFCGTDIQFKNNHLSVLRQTHPKAYQVCMEQFGYRKELNTLFQLRKDKNILSAMTDTGRSARMIDAVGDSPLLPKARPCAYDDFGEMVDLTGTGLETEYDPEEV
;
A
#
# COMPACT_ATOMS: atom_id res chain seq x y z
N MET A 1 11.69 -21.52 23.73
CA MET A 1 10.49 -21.09 24.49
C MET A 1 9.99 -19.78 23.91
N ILE A 2 8.73 -19.70 23.53
CA ILE A 2 8.11 -18.47 22.99
C ILE A 2 7.94 -17.48 24.14
N LYS A 3 8.42 -16.25 23.94
CA LYS A 3 8.31 -15.15 24.92
C LYS A 3 7.32 -14.09 24.43
N SER A 4 6.76 -13.33 25.36
CA SER A 4 5.92 -12.16 25.06
C SER A 4 6.72 -10.91 24.71
N ASN A 5 8.03 -10.89 24.96
CA ASN A 5 8.96 -9.83 24.57
C ASN A 5 10.37 -10.38 24.41
N TYR A 6 11.18 -9.65 23.65
CA TYR A 6 12.57 -9.97 23.37
C TYR A 6 13.41 -8.69 23.37
N THR A 7 14.67 -8.80 23.74
CA THR A 7 15.64 -7.75 23.41
C THR A 7 16.06 -7.85 21.94
N PHE A 8 16.58 -6.78 21.36
CA PHE A 8 17.11 -6.80 20.00
C PHE A 8 18.25 -7.82 19.86
N GLY A 9 19.10 -7.94 20.90
CA GLY A 9 20.17 -8.93 20.91
C GLY A 9 19.65 -10.37 20.82
N GLU A 10 18.62 -10.72 21.60
CA GLU A 10 17.99 -12.04 21.54
C GLU A 10 17.38 -12.35 20.17
N ILE A 11 16.74 -11.37 19.53
CA ILE A 11 16.21 -11.55 18.18
C ILE A 11 17.34 -11.81 17.19
N ILE A 12 18.43 -11.05 17.26
CA ILE A 12 19.60 -11.22 16.38
C ILE A 12 20.24 -12.60 16.59
N GLU A 13 20.33 -13.09 17.81
CA GLU A 13 20.86 -14.45 18.06
C GLU A 13 19.92 -15.54 17.52
N LEU A 14 18.60 -15.39 17.66
CA LEU A 14 17.62 -16.31 17.08
C LEU A 14 17.67 -16.29 15.54
N GLN A 15 17.95 -15.15 14.94
CA GLN A 15 18.12 -15.02 13.49
C GLN A 15 19.39 -15.71 12.94
N LYS A 16 20.37 -16.04 13.78
CA LYS A 16 21.58 -16.76 13.41
C LYS A 16 21.42 -18.28 13.48
N LEU A 17 20.35 -18.77 14.10
CA LEU A 17 20.08 -20.20 14.21
C LEU A 17 19.97 -20.87 12.84
N PRO A 18 20.29 -22.17 12.73
CA PRO A 18 20.02 -22.97 11.56
C PRO A 18 18.53 -22.94 11.16
N LEU A 19 18.24 -23.11 9.86
CA LEU A 19 16.87 -23.12 9.36
C LEU A 19 15.99 -24.15 10.06
N SER A 20 16.53 -25.34 10.39
CA SER A 20 15.82 -26.40 11.12
C SER A 20 15.27 -25.93 12.47
N ASP A 21 16.06 -25.16 13.23
CA ASP A 21 15.66 -24.67 14.53
C ASP A 21 14.63 -23.54 14.41
N LYS A 22 14.75 -22.72 13.37
CA LYS A 22 13.75 -21.69 13.03
C LYS A 22 12.42 -22.31 12.60
N ILE A 23 12.46 -23.41 11.85
CA ILE A 23 11.26 -24.20 11.50
C ILE A 23 10.61 -24.74 12.75
N ALA A 24 11.39 -25.36 13.65
CA ALA A 24 10.87 -25.88 14.91
C ALA A 24 10.22 -24.79 15.77
N PHE A 25 10.83 -23.61 15.83
CA PHE A 25 10.25 -22.44 16.51
C PHE A 25 8.92 -22.00 15.86
N SER A 26 8.89 -21.93 14.53
CA SER A 26 7.69 -21.53 13.77
C SER A 26 6.53 -22.50 13.99
N VAL A 27 6.82 -23.81 13.98
CA VAL A 27 5.84 -24.87 14.25
C VAL A 27 5.29 -24.77 15.67
N GLU A 28 6.15 -24.47 16.66
CA GLU A 28 5.70 -24.27 18.05
C GLU A 28 4.79 -23.05 18.18
N VAL A 29 5.09 -21.94 17.46
CA VAL A 29 4.20 -20.77 17.38
C VAL A 29 2.86 -21.16 16.80
N LEU A 30 2.83 -21.88 15.68
CA LEU A 30 1.60 -22.31 15.01
C LEU A 30 0.73 -23.22 15.89
N LYS A 31 1.34 -24.13 16.64
CA LYS A 31 0.63 -25.04 17.57
C LYS A 31 -0.08 -24.32 18.73
N GLN A 32 0.24 -23.03 18.99
CA GLN A 32 -0.50 -22.26 19.98
C GLN A 32 -1.89 -21.84 19.49
N CYS A 33 -2.15 -21.79 18.16
CA CYS A 33 -3.44 -21.34 17.61
C CYS A 33 -4.64 -22.03 18.27
N GLU A 34 -4.60 -23.35 18.35
CA GLU A 34 -5.72 -24.13 18.88
C GLU A 34 -5.88 -24.03 20.41
N LYS A 35 -4.86 -23.50 21.11
CA LYS A 35 -4.86 -23.37 22.57
C LYS A 35 -5.36 -22.01 23.06
N ILE A 36 -5.24 -20.99 22.22
CA ILE A 36 -5.46 -19.59 22.64
C ILE A 36 -6.80 -19.02 22.22
N THR A 37 -7.54 -19.68 21.32
CA THR A 37 -8.85 -19.21 20.90
C THR A 37 -9.80 -20.37 20.60
N SER A 38 -11.09 -20.14 20.86
CA SER A 38 -12.20 -21.01 20.42
C SER A 38 -12.77 -20.56 19.07
N HIS A 39 -12.38 -19.36 18.60
CA HIS A 39 -12.82 -18.79 17.33
C HIS A 39 -12.01 -19.35 16.14
N ASN A 40 -12.41 -18.98 14.96
CA ASN A 40 -11.72 -19.38 13.73
C ASN A 40 -10.32 -18.76 13.63
N VAL A 41 -9.45 -19.44 12.89
CA VAL A 41 -8.09 -18.99 12.58
C VAL A 41 -8.04 -18.57 11.11
N ALA A 42 -7.31 -17.50 10.81
CA ALA A 42 -7.09 -17.07 9.44
C ALA A 42 -5.60 -16.84 9.14
N LEU A 43 -5.19 -17.18 7.92
CA LEU A 43 -3.92 -16.80 7.34
C LEU A 43 -4.12 -15.52 6.50
N ALA A 44 -3.39 -14.46 6.83
CA ALA A 44 -3.28 -13.28 5.97
C ALA A 44 -2.36 -13.61 4.79
N PHE A 45 -2.95 -13.95 3.67
CA PHE A 45 -2.26 -14.42 2.49
C PHE A 45 -2.09 -13.30 1.47
N SER A 46 -0.86 -13.04 1.05
CA SER A 46 -0.55 -12.05 0.00
C SER A 46 -0.16 -12.69 -1.34
N GLY A 47 0.03 -14.00 -1.36
CA GLY A 47 0.65 -14.71 -2.49
C GLY A 47 2.16 -14.43 -2.62
N GLY A 48 2.76 -13.66 -1.72
CA GLY A 48 4.19 -13.42 -1.67
C GLY A 48 4.93 -14.50 -0.89
N LYS A 49 6.25 -14.61 -1.10
CA LYS A 49 7.12 -15.66 -0.57
C LYS A 49 6.95 -15.94 0.92
N ASP A 50 6.84 -14.87 1.72
CA ASP A 50 6.75 -14.98 3.18
C ASP A 50 5.42 -15.63 3.62
N SER A 51 4.31 -15.25 3.00
CA SER A 51 2.99 -15.85 3.26
C SER A 51 2.87 -17.27 2.70
N LEU A 52 3.60 -17.59 1.64
CA LEU A 52 3.69 -18.94 1.09
C LEU A 52 4.45 -19.88 1.99
N VAL A 53 5.58 -19.44 2.53
CA VAL A 53 6.33 -20.22 3.53
C VAL A 53 5.47 -20.52 4.76
N VAL A 54 4.71 -19.54 5.25
CA VAL A 54 3.78 -19.77 6.37
C VAL A 54 2.68 -20.76 5.99
N ALA A 55 2.12 -20.66 4.78
CA ALA A 55 1.11 -21.60 4.28
C ALA A 55 1.67 -23.04 4.21
N ASP A 56 2.86 -23.23 3.64
CA ASP A 56 3.51 -24.54 3.55
C ASP A 56 3.93 -25.08 4.93
N LEU A 57 4.39 -24.23 5.85
CA LEU A 57 4.65 -24.64 7.24
C LEU A 57 3.41 -25.19 7.94
N ILE A 58 2.25 -24.57 7.71
CA ILE A 58 0.97 -25.04 8.25
C ILE A 58 0.61 -26.38 7.63
N GLU A 59 0.60 -26.47 6.31
CA GLU A 59 0.22 -27.68 5.59
C GLU A 59 1.12 -28.87 5.93
N ARG A 60 2.43 -28.65 5.98
CA ARG A 60 3.43 -29.69 6.17
C ARG A 60 3.58 -30.15 7.62
N PHE A 61 3.54 -29.21 8.58
CA PHE A 61 3.90 -29.50 9.96
C PHE A 61 2.76 -29.37 10.97
N VAL A 62 1.62 -28.75 10.57
CA VAL A 62 0.44 -28.57 11.44
C VAL A 62 -0.83 -28.85 10.63
N PRO A 63 -0.98 -30.05 10.03
CA PRO A 63 -2.08 -30.36 9.12
C PRO A 63 -3.47 -30.24 9.77
N THR A 64 -3.59 -30.45 11.09
CA THR A 64 -4.85 -30.23 11.81
C THR A 64 -5.34 -28.79 11.75
N LEU A 65 -4.42 -27.83 11.64
CA LEU A 65 -4.74 -26.43 11.46
C LEU A 65 -5.11 -26.13 10.00
N GLN A 66 -4.47 -26.78 9.03
CA GLN A 66 -4.74 -26.62 7.60
C GLN A 66 -6.21 -26.85 7.24
N ASP A 67 -6.84 -27.83 7.86
CA ASP A 67 -8.24 -28.20 7.60
C ASP A 67 -9.27 -27.18 8.17
N LYS A 68 -8.83 -26.29 9.06
CA LYS A 68 -9.73 -25.33 9.77
C LYS A 68 -9.48 -23.89 9.42
N ILE A 69 -8.30 -23.57 8.84
CA ILE A 69 -7.87 -22.19 8.63
C ILE A 69 -8.53 -21.56 7.41
N PHE A 70 -8.98 -20.31 7.53
CA PHE A 70 -9.37 -19.47 6.41
C PHE A 70 -8.14 -18.81 5.80
N CYS A 71 -7.98 -18.88 4.48
CA CYS A 71 -6.95 -18.16 3.73
C CYS A 71 -7.54 -16.86 3.18
N ILE A 72 -7.19 -15.72 3.78
CA ILE A 72 -7.73 -14.40 3.39
C ILE A 72 -6.71 -13.69 2.51
N PHE A 73 -7.02 -13.60 1.21
CA PHE A 73 -6.23 -12.88 0.23
C PHE A 73 -6.72 -11.44 0.09
N GLY A 74 -5.86 -10.48 0.47
CA GLY A 74 -6.15 -9.05 0.40
C GLY A 74 -5.95 -8.49 -1.01
N ASN A 75 -6.95 -8.63 -1.89
CA ASN A 75 -6.90 -8.05 -3.22
C ASN A 75 -7.19 -6.54 -3.17
N THR A 76 -6.17 -5.74 -3.41
CA THR A 76 -6.26 -4.27 -3.44
C THR A 76 -6.72 -3.70 -4.79
N GLY A 77 -6.84 -4.56 -5.82
CA GLY A 77 -7.16 -4.18 -7.19
C GLY A 77 -5.97 -3.63 -7.99
N VAL A 78 -4.79 -3.57 -7.37
CA VAL A 78 -3.53 -3.12 -7.98
C VAL A 78 -2.37 -4.08 -7.71
N GLU A 79 -2.68 -5.37 -7.61
CA GLU A 79 -1.68 -6.43 -7.52
C GLU A 79 -1.00 -6.67 -8.87
N PHE A 80 0.25 -7.13 -8.85
CA PHE A 80 0.90 -7.63 -10.06
C PHE A 80 0.06 -8.78 -10.66
N PRO A 81 -0.16 -8.79 -11.99
CA PRO A 81 -0.99 -9.81 -12.64
C PRO A 81 -0.53 -11.25 -12.33
N GLU A 82 0.79 -11.48 -12.30
CA GLU A 82 1.42 -12.76 -12.00
C GLU A 82 1.10 -13.21 -10.57
N SER A 83 1.19 -12.28 -9.63
CA SER A 83 0.90 -12.55 -8.22
C SER A 83 -0.57 -12.79 -7.98
N LEU A 84 -1.45 -12.02 -8.63
CA LEU A 84 -2.89 -12.19 -8.54
C LEU A 84 -3.35 -13.55 -9.09
N ALA A 85 -2.85 -13.91 -10.28
CA ALA A 85 -3.16 -15.21 -10.91
C ALA A 85 -2.66 -16.37 -10.06
N PHE A 86 -1.43 -16.27 -9.56
CA PHE A 86 -0.83 -17.25 -8.68
C PHE A 86 -1.61 -17.40 -7.37
N ALA A 87 -1.89 -16.31 -6.67
CA ALA A 87 -2.58 -16.32 -5.38
C ALA A 87 -3.97 -16.98 -5.49
N ARG A 88 -4.70 -16.71 -6.58
CA ARG A 88 -5.99 -17.32 -6.85
C ARG A 88 -5.89 -18.83 -7.14
N LYS A 89 -4.90 -19.23 -7.96
CA LYS A 89 -4.64 -20.65 -8.27
C LYS A 89 -4.28 -21.41 -6.99
N TYR A 90 -3.25 -20.92 -6.27
CA TYR A 90 -2.76 -21.54 -5.05
C TYR A 90 -3.86 -21.60 -3.97
N GLY A 91 -4.51 -20.46 -3.70
CA GLY A 91 -5.52 -20.39 -2.66
C GLY A 91 -6.70 -21.33 -2.90
N LYS A 92 -7.17 -21.44 -4.13
CA LYS A 92 -8.24 -22.40 -4.49
C LYS A 92 -7.79 -23.85 -4.39
N ALA A 93 -6.55 -24.17 -4.80
CA ALA A 93 -6.01 -25.52 -4.75
C ALA A 93 -5.83 -26.03 -3.32
N HIS A 94 -5.30 -25.19 -2.40
CA HIS A 94 -4.94 -25.60 -1.05
C HIS A 94 -6.02 -25.36 0.00
N TYR A 95 -6.95 -24.41 -0.25
CA TYR A 95 -7.97 -24.01 0.74
C TYR A 95 -9.42 -24.19 0.27
N GLY A 96 -9.66 -24.42 -1.03
CA GLY A 96 -11.02 -24.61 -1.56
C GLY A 96 -11.93 -23.43 -1.19
N ASP A 97 -13.08 -23.73 -0.56
CA ASP A 97 -14.07 -22.74 -0.12
C ASP A 97 -13.61 -21.86 1.07
N ARG A 98 -12.52 -22.26 1.73
CA ARG A 98 -11.89 -21.47 2.80
C ARG A 98 -10.91 -20.41 2.27
N PHE A 99 -10.67 -20.41 0.96
CA PHE A 99 -9.96 -19.30 0.30
C PHE A 99 -10.92 -18.13 0.05
N ILE A 100 -10.64 -17.00 0.67
CA ILE A 100 -11.49 -15.80 0.58
C ILE A 100 -10.67 -14.66 0.00
N GLU A 101 -11.02 -14.26 -1.21
CA GLU A 101 -10.49 -13.04 -1.82
C GLU A 101 -11.31 -11.83 -1.38
N THR A 102 -10.67 -10.84 -0.78
CA THR A 102 -11.36 -9.63 -0.31
C THR A 102 -11.89 -8.79 -1.48
N LYS A 103 -12.95 -8.04 -1.21
CA LYS A 103 -13.57 -7.15 -2.21
C LYS A 103 -13.52 -5.71 -1.70
N LEU A 104 -13.10 -4.80 -2.56
CA LEU A 104 -13.11 -3.38 -2.28
C LEU A 104 -14.54 -2.89 -1.97
N SER A 105 -14.67 -1.97 -1.04
CA SER A 105 -15.95 -1.32 -0.71
C SER A 105 -16.52 -0.62 -1.94
N ARG A 106 -17.85 -0.58 -2.02
CA ARG A 106 -18.57 0.15 -3.06
C ARG A 106 -18.78 1.59 -2.61
N LEU A 107 -18.76 2.50 -3.55
CA LEU A 107 -19.22 3.86 -3.37
C LEU A 107 -20.75 3.86 -3.42
N ASP A 108 -21.38 4.76 -2.69
CA ASP A 108 -22.78 5.05 -2.83
C ASP A 108 -23.05 5.66 -4.23
N HIS A 109 -24.30 5.57 -4.69
CA HIS A 109 -24.61 6.03 -6.04
C HIS A 109 -24.43 7.56 -6.18
N ASP A 110 -24.57 8.32 -5.11
CA ASP A 110 -24.34 9.77 -5.07
C ASP A 110 -22.86 10.14 -5.18
N GLU A 111 -21.95 9.18 -4.90
CA GLU A 111 -20.49 9.32 -5.03
C GLU A 111 -19.97 8.86 -6.39
N LEU A 112 -20.82 8.68 -7.38
CA LEU A 112 -20.41 8.31 -8.73
C LEU A 112 -19.42 9.32 -9.31
N ARG A 113 -18.24 8.84 -9.61
CA ARG A 113 -17.09 9.65 -10.04
C ARG A 113 -17.03 9.87 -11.54
N TYR A 114 -18.00 9.33 -12.28
CA TYR A 114 -18.11 9.54 -13.70
C TYR A 114 -18.96 10.79 -13.98
N ASP A 115 -18.41 11.77 -14.62
CA ASP A 115 -19.15 12.97 -15.02
C ASP A 115 -20.35 12.61 -15.88
N PHE A 116 -20.17 11.68 -16.84
CA PHE A 116 -21.26 11.19 -17.67
C PHE A 116 -22.33 10.40 -16.86
N ALA A 117 -21.99 9.80 -15.73
CA ALA A 117 -22.94 8.97 -14.99
C ALA A 117 -24.01 9.80 -14.30
N ARG A 118 -23.69 10.99 -13.84
CA ARG A 118 -24.67 11.93 -13.27
C ARG A 118 -25.66 12.38 -14.33
N GLU A 119 -25.14 12.83 -15.44
CA GLU A 119 -25.96 13.23 -16.60
C GLU A 119 -26.81 12.07 -17.11
N LEU A 120 -26.22 10.88 -17.24
CA LEU A 120 -26.92 9.67 -17.64
C LEU A 120 -28.07 9.33 -16.68
N ILE A 121 -27.83 9.40 -15.36
CA ILE A 121 -28.87 9.10 -14.35
C ILE A 121 -30.02 10.09 -14.44
N GLU A 122 -29.77 11.39 -14.57
CA GLU A 122 -30.82 12.39 -14.77
C GLU A 122 -31.60 12.15 -16.06
N ARG A 123 -30.92 11.79 -17.13
CA ARG A 123 -31.57 11.41 -18.41
C ARG A 123 -32.41 10.16 -18.28
N LEU A 124 -31.90 9.09 -17.64
CA LEU A 124 -32.64 7.86 -17.38
C LEU A 124 -33.85 8.12 -16.50
N LYS A 125 -33.74 9.02 -15.54
CA LYS A 125 -34.86 9.45 -14.68
C LYS A 125 -35.94 10.14 -15.49
N SER A 126 -35.58 11.05 -16.39
CA SER A 126 -36.54 11.71 -17.28
C SER A 126 -37.20 10.75 -18.28
N GLU A 127 -36.49 9.72 -18.71
CA GLU A 127 -36.98 8.67 -19.61
C GLU A 127 -37.79 7.59 -18.89
N GLY A 128 -37.83 7.58 -17.55
CA GLY A 128 -38.45 6.52 -16.76
C GLY A 128 -37.72 5.16 -16.83
N ALA A 129 -36.44 5.15 -17.16
CA ALA A 129 -35.61 3.99 -17.47
C ALA A 129 -34.50 3.74 -16.42
N LEU A 130 -34.68 4.21 -15.17
CA LEU A 130 -33.71 4.01 -14.09
C LEU A 130 -33.47 2.52 -13.76
N ASP A 131 -34.43 1.67 -14.04
CA ASP A 131 -34.35 0.23 -13.88
C ASP A 131 -33.27 -0.40 -14.79
N GLU A 132 -32.83 0.24 -15.87
CA GLU A 132 -31.70 -0.23 -16.66
C GLU A 132 -30.40 -0.29 -15.83
N VAL A 133 -30.19 0.62 -14.88
CA VAL A 133 -28.96 0.78 -14.10
C VAL A 133 -29.14 0.54 -12.60
N LEU A 134 -30.33 0.71 -12.06
CA LEU A 134 -30.63 0.50 -10.64
C LEU A 134 -31.38 -0.82 -10.42
N LYS A 135 -31.11 -1.42 -9.26
CA LYS A 135 -31.89 -2.52 -8.70
C LYS A 135 -33.16 -1.98 -8.01
N THR A 136 -34.07 -2.87 -7.63
CA THR A 136 -35.27 -2.55 -6.87
C THR A 136 -35.01 -1.90 -5.51
N ASP A 137 -33.82 -2.14 -4.92
CA ASP A 137 -33.35 -1.54 -3.67
C ASP A 137 -32.67 -0.17 -3.87
N GLY A 138 -32.72 0.39 -5.07
CA GLY A 138 -32.08 1.68 -5.45
C GLY A 138 -30.57 1.60 -5.66
N LYS A 139 -29.94 0.45 -5.48
CA LYS A 139 -28.49 0.28 -5.68
C LYS A 139 -28.15 0.06 -7.16
N LEU A 140 -27.01 0.55 -7.57
CA LEU A 140 -26.49 0.29 -8.91
C LEU A 140 -26.34 -1.21 -9.19
N LYS A 141 -26.81 -1.65 -10.37
CA LYS A 141 -26.57 -3.01 -10.87
C LYS A 141 -25.08 -3.28 -11.10
N GLY A 142 -24.33 -2.26 -11.46
CA GLY A 142 -22.88 -2.30 -11.64
C GLY A 142 -22.40 -1.44 -12.81
N GLN A 143 -21.08 -1.34 -12.96
CA GLN A 143 -20.44 -0.54 -14.00
C GLN A 143 -20.86 -0.95 -15.42
N GLY A 144 -21.02 -2.25 -15.69
CA GLY A 144 -21.43 -2.76 -16.99
C GLY A 144 -22.82 -2.25 -17.40
N ALA A 145 -23.76 -2.14 -16.48
CA ALA A 145 -25.08 -1.60 -16.73
C ALA A 145 -25.02 -0.11 -17.10
N LEU A 146 -24.21 0.69 -16.37
CA LEU A 146 -23.99 2.11 -16.69
C LEU A 146 -23.37 2.29 -18.07
N ILE A 147 -22.32 1.54 -18.39
CA ILE A 147 -21.65 1.59 -19.70
C ILE A 147 -22.62 1.21 -20.82
N THR A 148 -23.41 0.17 -20.65
CA THR A 148 -24.39 -0.29 -21.64
C THR A 148 -25.46 0.77 -21.86
N ALA A 149 -26.02 1.32 -20.80
CA ALA A 149 -27.04 2.36 -20.89
C ALA A 149 -26.53 3.66 -21.53
N ALA A 150 -25.27 4.03 -21.22
CA ALA A 150 -24.61 5.20 -21.81
C ALA A 150 -24.36 5.01 -23.31
N LYS A 151 -23.79 3.88 -23.73
CA LYS A 151 -23.56 3.58 -25.15
C LYS A 151 -24.85 3.56 -25.96
N LYS A 152 -25.92 2.99 -25.41
CA LYS A 152 -27.28 3.00 -26.01
C LYS A 152 -27.78 4.43 -26.31
N ARG A 153 -27.31 5.41 -25.54
CA ARG A 153 -27.69 6.83 -25.64
C ARG A 153 -26.65 7.71 -26.32
N GLY A 154 -25.64 7.10 -26.96
CA GLY A 154 -24.64 7.80 -27.79
C GLY A 154 -23.52 8.47 -27.01
N TYR A 155 -23.30 8.10 -25.71
CA TYR A 155 -22.14 8.60 -24.99
C TYR A 155 -20.85 7.98 -25.53
N GLU A 156 -19.87 8.82 -25.83
CA GLU A 156 -18.51 8.38 -26.13
C GLU A 156 -17.78 8.09 -24.80
N LEU A 157 -17.38 6.85 -24.64
CA LEU A 157 -16.75 6.36 -23.41
C LEU A 157 -15.33 5.86 -23.69
N ASP A 158 -14.37 6.45 -23.05
CA ASP A 158 -12.97 6.03 -23.08
C ASP A 158 -12.55 5.32 -21.80
N ARG A 159 -11.28 4.93 -21.72
CA ARG A 159 -10.74 4.25 -20.54
C ARG A 159 -10.68 5.14 -19.31
N THR A 160 -10.42 6.44 -19.48
CA THR A 160 -10.29 7.39 -18.37
C THR A 160 -11.60 7.62 -17.65
N ASN A 161 -12.70 7.75 -18.41
CA ASN A 161 -14.00 8.01 -17.80
C ASN A 161 -14.79 6.74 -17.42
N CYS A 162 -14.41 5.54 -17.92
CA CYS A 162 -15.20 4.32 -17.71
C CYS A 162 -14.55 3.24 -16.86
N TYR A 163 -13.22 3.09 -16.95
CA TYR A 163 -12.56 1.91 -16.40
C TYR A 163 -11.86 2.15 -15.08
N PHE A 164 -11.34 3.34 -14.84
CA PHE A 164 -10.48 3.62 -13.70
C PHE A 164 -11.20 4.31 -12.55
N LYS A 165 -12.18 5.14 -12.82
CA LYS A 165 -12.93 5.81 -11.76
C LYS A 165 -13.91 4.89 -11.04
N GLY A 166 -14.62 4.00 -11.66
CA GLY A 166 -15.43 2.93 -11.08
C GLY A 166 -16.35 3.32 -9.90
N HIS A 167 -17.16 2.38 -9.48
CA HIS A 167 -18.09 2.47 -8.36
C HIS A 167 -17.53 1.83 -7.07
N ARG A 168 -16.22 1.65 -6.99
CA ARG A 168 -15.53 1.09 -5.81
C ARG A 168 -14.46 2.06 -5.34
N MET A 169 -14.17 2.00 -4.04
CA MET A 169 -13.02 2.65 -3.44
C MET A 169 -11.74 1.96 -3.94
N ASN A 170 -11.36 2.24 -5.18
CA ASN A 170 -10.14 1.71 -5.81
C ASN A 170 -8.95 2.65 -5.60
N PHE A 171 -7.79 2.31 -6.16
CA PHE A 171 -6.58 3.13 -6.03
C PHE A 171 -6.76 4.55 -6.59
N ALA A 172 -7.44 4.70 -7.73
CA ALA A 172 -7.72 6.02 -8.30
C ALA A 172 -8.59 6.88 -7.37
N TYR A 173 -9.59 6.28 -6.70
CA TYR A 173 -10.36 6.95 -5.66
C TYR A 173 -9.46 7.41 -4.50
N CYS A 174 -8.56 6.54 -4.05
CA CYS A 174 -7.64 6.90 -2.97
C CYS A 174 -6.72 8.08 -3.35
N LEU A 175 -6.20 8.11 -4.58
CA LEU A 175 -5.39 9.22 -5.07
C LEU A 175 -6.18 10.54 -5.10
N GLU A 176 -7.39 10.55 -5.64
CA GLU A 176 -8.21 11.76 -5.71
C GLU A 176 -8.61 12.28 -4.33
N GLN A 177 -8.99 11.40 -3.41
CA GLN A 177 -9.49 11.81 -2.10
C GLN A 177 -8.37 12.10 -1.10
N TYR A 178 -7.32 11.28 -1.10
CA TYR A 178 -6.30 11.26 -0.05
C TYR A 178 -4.87 11.48 -0.56
N GLY A 179 -4.69 11.58 -1.88
CA GLY A 179 -3.41 11.84 -2.52
C GLY A 179 -2.47 10.64 -2.60
N ALA A 180 -1.23 10.91 -2.96
CA ALA A 180 -0.21 9.91 -3.21
C ALA A 180 0.16 9.12 -1.94
N PRO A 181 0.46 7.80 -2.06
CA PRO A 181 0.89 7.01 -0.91
C PRO A 181 2.31 7.41 -0.48
N LEU A 182 2.40 7.99 0.73
CA LEU A 182 3.65 8.26 1.43
C LEU A 182 3.61 7.64 2.82
N LEU A 183 4.80 7.40 3.40
CA LEU A 183 4.91 6.99 4.80
C LEU A 183 4.30 8.04 5.73
N GLY A 184 3.55 7.61 6.74
CA GLY A 184 2.81 8.48 7.65
C GLY A 184 3.66 9.57 8.32
N LYS A 185 4.95 9.27 8.65
CA LYS A 185 5.90 10.27 9.15
C LYS A 185 6.21 11.36 8.11
N ALA A 186 6.27 11.01 6.82
CA ALA A 186 6.49 11.96 5.74
C ALA A 186 5.26 12.86 5.54
N ALA A 187 4.07 12.28 5.53
CA ALA A 187 2.82 13.02 5.45
C ALA A 187 2.64 13.97 6.65
N SER A 188 2.88 13.49 7.88
CA SER A 188 2.77 14.33 9.10
C SER A 188 3.75 15.50 9.12
N LYS A 189 4.96 15.31 8.57
CA LYS A 189 5.93 16.40 8.47
C LYS A 189 5.54 17.43 7.41
N LEU A 190 4.94 17.02 6.28
CA LEU A 190 4.37 17.93 5.29
C LEU A 190 3.23 18.77 5.88
N ASP A 191 2.36 18.14 6.66
CA ASP A 191 1.29 18.87 7.36
C ASP A 191 1.84 19.87 8.37
N ALA A 192 2.88 19.50 9.12
CA ALA A 192 3.58 20.43 10.02
C ALA A 192 4.21 21.59 9.26
N HIS A 193 4.79 21.35 8.09
CA HIS A 193 5.29 22.42 7.20
C HIS A 193 4.19 23.38 6.79
N ARG A 194 3.06 22.85 6.32
CA ARG A 194 1.93 23.64 5.89
C ARG A 194 1.44 24.55 7.02
N ILE A 195 1.27 24.02 8.23
CA ILE A 195 0.85 24.76 9.40
C ILE A 195 1.87 25.84 9.75
N ASN A 196 3.16 25.52 9.72
CA ASN A 196 4.22 26.48 10.05
C ASN A 196 4.27 27.64 9.05
N ILE A 197 4.15 27.36 7.76
CA ILE A 197 4.12 28.39 6.71
C ILE A 197 2.84 29.24 6.83
N GLU A 198 1.70 28.61 7.11
CA GLU A 198 0.43 29.31 7.33
C GLU A 198 0.52 30.30 8.51
N CYS A 199 1.10 29.82 9.62
CA CYS A 199 1.37 30.70 10.78
C CYS A 199 2.33 31.85 10.43
N PHE A 200 3.40 31.54 9.69
CA PHE A 200 4.35 32.55 9.24
C PHE A 200 3.66 33.62 8.39
N LEU A 201 2.92 33.22 7.35
CA LEU A 201 2.20 34.14 6.46
C LEU A 201 1.15 34.98 7.20
N LYS A 202 0.51 34.43 8.23
CA LYS A 202 -0.54 35.10 9.00
C LYS A 202 0.00 36.14 10.00
N TYR A 203 1.16 35.82 10.61
CA TYR A 203 1.67 36.65 11.75
C TYR A 203 2.97 37.38 11.43
N SER A 204 3.44 37.34 10.20
CA SER A 204 4.65 38.02 9.76
C SER A 204 4.31 39.38 9.15
N ASP A 205 4.92 40.47 9.64
CA ASP A 205 4.72 41.80 9.08
C ASP A 205 5.26 41.95 7.64
N THR A 206 6.16 41.05 7.23
CA THR A 206 6.72 40.96 5.87
C THR A 206 5.96 39.97 4.98
N SER A 207 4.93 39.33 5.49
CA SER A 207 4.21 38.24 4.80
C SER A 207 3.39 38.67 3.60
N SER A 208 3.08 39.97 3.50
CA SER A 208 2.26 40.52 2.43
C SER A 208 2.96 40.56 1.08
N ASP A 209 4.30 40.57 1.04
CA ASP A 209 5.08 40.85 -0.17
C ASP A 209 5.89 39.67 -0.70
N ASP A 210 5.91 38.52 -0.01
CA ASP A 210 6.64 37.33 -0.48
C ASP A 210 5.73 36.44 -1.36
N GLU A 211 5.64 36.81 -2.62
CA GLU A 211 4.90 36.11 -3.65
C GLU A 211 5.35 34.64 -3.80
N LYS A 212 6.68 34.37 -3.73
CA LYS A 212 7.22 33.00 -3.84
C LYS A 212 6.83 32.12 -2.68
N LEU A 213 6.80 32.67 -1.45
CA LEU A 213 6.36 31.92 -0.28
C LEU A 213 4.87 31.61 -0.34
N LYS A 214 4.05 32.54 -0.86
CA LYS A 214 2.61 32.31 -1.10
C LYS A 214 2.38 31.24 -2.16
N GLU A 215 3.11 31.27 -3.26
CA GLU A 215 3.05 30.26 -4.31
C GLU A 215 3.43 28.88 -3.77
N TYR A 216 4.54 28.79 -3.04
CA TYR A 216 4.97 27.56 -2.38
C TYR A 216 3.91 27.02 -1.41
N TYR A 217 3.34 27.91 -0.58
CA TYR A 217 2.28 27.53 0.35
C TYR A 217 1.04 27.00 -0.38
N ASN A 218 0.61 27.66 -1.45
CA ASN A 218 -0.53 27.23 -2.25
C ASN A 218 -0.27 25.84 -2.87
N THR A 219 0.91 25.64 -3.44
CA THR A 219 1.33 24.34 -3.98
C THR A 219 1.31 23.26 -2.89
N LEU A 220 1.87 23.55 -1.71
CA LEU A 220 1.88 22.62 -0.58
C LEU A 220 0.47 22.30 -0.05
N LYS A 221 -0.43 23.29 -0.06
CA LYS A 221 -1.83 23.14 0.35
C LYS A 221 -2.62 22.24 -0.60
N GLU A 222 -2.32 22.28 -1.89
CA GLU A 222 -2.96 21.45 -2.90
C GLU A 222 -2.44 20.01 -2.89
N CYS A 223 -1.21 19.79 -2.42
CA CYS A 223 -0.64 18.45 -2.30
C CYS A 223 -1.34 17.61 -1.25
N LYS A 224 -1.79 16.43 -1.65
CA LYS A 224 -2.36 15.43 -0.75
C LYS A 224 -1.46 14.20 -0.70
N PHE A 225 -1.11 13.79 0.51
CA PHE A 225 -0.30 12.58 0.75
C PHE A 225 -0.87 11.81 1.93
N SER A 226 -1.01 10.49 1.77
CA SER A 226 -1.49 9.67 2.87
C SER A 226 -1.20 8.19 2.67
N GLN A 227 -1.46 7.38 3.71
CA GLN A 227 -1.48 5.93 3.64
C GLN A 227 -2.90 5.36 3.60
N HIS A 228 -3.91 6.17 3.30
CA HIS A 228 -5.31 5.75 3.29
C HIS A 228 -5.58 4.63 2.29
N CYS A 229 -4.84 4.56 1.18
CA CYS A 229 -4.95 3.43 0.25
C CYS A 229 -4.69 2.09 0.96
N CYS A 230 -3.68 1.99 1.83
CA CYS A 230 -3.44 0.75 2.61
C CYS A 230 -4.59 0.44 3.57
N LYS A 231 -5.21 1.47 4.16
CA LYS A 231 -6.38 1.28 5.04
C LYS A 231 -7.57 0.78 4.26
N LEU A 232 -7.98 1.49 3.21
CA LEU A 232 -9.22 1.25 2.46
C LEU A 232 -9.16 0.04 1.53
N LEU A 233 -7.98 -0.22 0.92
CA LEU A 233 -7.85 -1.29 -0.08
C LEU A 233 -7.40 -2.62 0.52
N LYS A 234 -6.68 -2.61 1.64
CA LYS A 234 -6.09 -3.80 2.22
C LYS A 234 -6.62 -4.14 3.61
N LYS A 235 -6.53 -3.19 4.57
CA LYS A 235 -6.85 -3.48 5.97
C LYS A 235 -8.35 -3.67 6.19
N GLU A 236 -9.17 -2.67 5.91
CA GLU A 236 -10.62 -2.72 6.13
C GLU A 236 -11.31 -3.89 5.41
N PRO A 237 -11.03 -4.20 4.12
CA PRO A 237 -11.62 -5.37 3.49
C PRO A 237 -11.23 -6.69 4.16
N SER A 238 -9.99 -6.82 4.66
CA SER A 238 -9.54 -7.99 5.38
C SER A 238 -10.20 -8.10 6.75
N GLU A 239 -10.26 -7.01 7.50
CA GLU A 239 -10.89 -6.93 8.84
C GLU A 239 -12.38 -7.25 8.77
N ARG A 240 -13.08 -6.79 7.73
CA ARG A 240 -14.48 -7.14 7.49
C ARG A 240 -14.66 -8.65 7.30
N VAL A 241 -13.82 -9.30 6.48
CA VAL A 241 -13.86 -10.76 6.31
C VAL A 241 -13.53 -11.48 7.62
N GLN A 242 -12.56 -10.97 8.40
CA GLN A 242 -12.25 -11.54 9.71
C GLN A 242 -13.45 -11.49 10.65
N ALA A 243 -14.18 -10.36 10.67
CA ALA A 243 -15.41 -10.24 11.46
C ALA A 243 -16.53 -11.17 10.97
N GLU A 244 -16.76 -11.24 9.64
CA GLU A 244 -17.77 -12.12 9.03
C GLU A 244 -17.50 -13.61 9.30
N LYS A 245 -16.23 -13.99 9.44
CA LYS A 245 -15.78 -15.37 9.67
C LYS A 245 -15.48 -15.67 11.14
N ASP A 246 -15.81 -14.77 12.04
CA ASP A 246 -15.57 -14.93 13.47
C ASP A 246 -14.13 -15.34 13.80
N VAL A 247 -13.16 -14.62 13.23
CA VAL A 247 -11.74 -14.91 13.38
C VAL A 247 -11.24 -14.38 14.72
N GLY A 248 -10.62 -15.24 15.52
CA GLY A 248 -9.96 -14.90 16.79
C GLY A 248 -8.42 -14.84 16.68
N VAL A 249 -7.85 -15.48 15.65
CA VAL A 249 -6.40 -15.47 15.40
C VAL A 249 -6.13 -15.14 13.94
N ILE A 250 -5.22 -14.19 13.69
CA ILE A 250 -4.68 -13.90 12.35
C ILE A 250 -3.19 -14.23 12.29
N ILE A 251 -2.83 -15.14 11.40
CA ILE A 251 -1.44 -15.54 11.14
C ILE A 251 -0.88 -14.70 10.00
N LYS A 252 0.33 -14.18 10.15
CA LYS A 252 1.00 -13.29 9.18
C LYS A 252 2.44 -13.74 8.93
N GLY A 253 2.88 -13.66 7.68
CA GLY A 253 4.29 -13.84 7.30
C GLY A 253 5.10 -12.56 7.58
N LEU A 254 5.26 -12.17 8.83
CA LEU A 254 6.04 -11.00 9.24
C LEU A 254 7.36 -11.43 9.87
N MET A 255 8.45 -10.77 9.46
CA MET A 255 9.80 -10.99 10.00
C MET A 255 10.34 -9.72 10.66
N ALA A 256 11.04 -9.88 11.76
CA ALA A 256 11.73 -8.76 12.45
C ALA A 256 12.80 -8.13 11.55
N ALA A 257 13.44 -8.92 10.69
CA ALA A 257 14.50 -8.48 9.79
C ALA A 257 14.05 -7.49 8.70
N GLU A 258 12.74 -7.42 8.38
CA GLU A 258 12.26 -6.60 7.26
C GLU A 258 12.35 -5.08 7.50
N SER A 259 12.28 -4.63 8.75
CA SER A 259 12.41 -3.21 9.09
C SER A 259 12.59 -2.97 10.59
N HIS A 260 13.18 -1.83 10.94
CA HIS A 260 13.32 -1.41 12.35
C HIS A 260 11.96 -1.37 13.08
N THR A 261 10.89 -0.93 12.42
CA THR A 261 9.54 -0.90 13.03
C THR A 261 9.02 -2.31 13.33
N ARG A 262 9.30 -3.30 12.45
CA ARG A 262 8.93 -4.70 12.69
C ARG A 262 9.80 -5.32 13.78
N MET A 263 11.10 -5.06 13.77
CA MET A 263 12.01 -5.45 14.84
C MET A 263 11.52 -4.96 16.21
N LEU A 264 11.17 -3.67 16.31
CA LEU A 264 10.62 -3.08 17.53
C LEU A 264 9.29 -3.73 17.94
N SER A 265 8.40 -4.00 16.98
CA SER A 265 7.12 -4.65 17.25
C SER A 265 7.30 -6.06 17.82
N ILE A 266 8.19 -6.86 17.24
CA ILE A 266 8.49 -8.22 17.71
C ILE A 266 9.23 -8.17 19.06
N ALA A 267 10.15 -7.22 19.26
CA ALA A 267 10.84 -7.03 20.53
C ALA A 267 9.85 -6.73 21.68
N THR A 268 8.88 -5.86 21.43
CA THR A 268 7.95 -5.41 22.48
C THR A 268 6.75 -6.33 22.71
N ARG A 269 6.33 -7.13 21.72
CA ARG A 269 5.09 -7.90 21.76
C ARG A 269 5.27 -9.39 21.53
N GLY A 270 6.47 -9.82 21.13
CA GLY A 270 6.75 -11.19 20.73
C GLY A 270 6.08 -11.58 19.40
N PRO A 271 6.23 -12.86 18.99
CA PRO A 271 5.61 -13.41 17.79
C PRO A 271 4.11 -13.69 17.95
N ILE A 272 3.59 -13.67 19.17
CA ILE A 272 2.17 -13.84 19.51
C ILE A 272 1.78 -12.70 20.46
N PHE A 273 0.77 -11.92 20.07
CA PHE A 273 0.24 -10.87 20.94
C PHE A 273 -1.26 -10.66 20.73
N ALA A 274 -1.92 -10.15 21.76
CA ALA A 274 -3.35 -9.86 21.74
C ALA A 274 -3.64 -8.38 21.42
N SER A 275 -4.77 -8.12 20.79
CA SER A 275 -5.37 -6.80 20.55
C SER A 275 -6.89 -6.91 20.63
N HIS A 276 -7.60 -5.80 20.40
CA HIS A 276 -9.06 -5.83 20.23
C HIS A 276 -9.44 -6.43 18.87
N ARG A 277 -10.58 -7.13 18.82
CA ARG A 277 -11.12 -7.70 17.58
C ARG A 277 -11.60 -6.60 16.62
N PRO A 278 -11.18 -6.62 15.33
CA PRO A 278 -11.65 -5.66 14.35
C PRO A 278 -13.17 -5.76 14.14
N HIS A 279 -13.84 -4.61 14.16
CA HIS A 279 -15.29 -4.49 13.88
C HIS A 279 -16.24 -5.30 14.80
N ILE A 280 -15.74 -5.91 15.85
CA ILE A 280 -16.52 -6.62 16.85
C ILE A 280 -16.35 -5.92 18.19
N LYS A 281 -17.46 -5.63 18.85
CA LYS A 281 -17.49 -5.00 20.18
C LYS A 281 -17.71 -6.09 21.23
N ASP A 282 -16.70 -6.89 21.45
CA ASP A 282 -16.63 -7.82 22.57
C ASP A 282 -15.31 -7.60 23.33
N ASP A 283 -15.22 -8.17 24.51
CA ASP A 283 -14.01 -8.09 25.36
C ASP A 283 -13.04 -9.25 25.09
N GLU A 284 -13.34 -10.10 24.09
CA GLU A 284 -12.48 -11.22 23.78
C GLU A 284 -11.22 -10.79 23.01
N PRO A 285 -10.07 -11.36 23.36
CA PRO A 285 -8.81 -11.00 22.72
C PRO A 285 -8.73 -11.50 21.29
N PHE A 286 -8.21 -10.66 20.41
CA PHE A 286 -7.83 -11.00 19.05
C PHE A 286 -6.33 -11.20 18.96
N TYR A 287 -5.88 -12.37 18.54
CA TYR A 287 -4.47 -12.72 18.52
C TYR A 287 -3.84 -12.51 17.15
N HIS A 288 -2.64 -11.92 17.17
CA HIS A 288 -1.76 -11.83 16.01
C HIS A 288 -0.62 -12.82 16.18
N MET A 289 -0.36 -13.61 15.15
CA MET A 289 0.75 -14.56 15.11
C MET A 289 1.67 -14.30 13.93
N SER A 290 2.97 -14.36 14.20
CA SER A 290 4.04 -14.23 13.22
C SER A 290 5.01 -15.41 13.36
N PRO A 291 4.70 -16.58 12.76
CA PRO A 291 5.51 -17.80 12.94
C PRO A 291 6.96 -17.63 12.51
N ILE A 292 7.18 -16.87 11.43
CA ILE A 292 8.51 -16.61 10.86
C ILE A 292 9.14 -15.30 11.39
N ALA A 293 8.73 -14.84 12.59
CA ALA A 293 9.20 -13.57 13.16
C ALA A 293 10.73 -13.50 13.29
N MET A 294 11.40 -14.62 13.55
CA MET A 294 12.85 -14.73 13.74
C MET A 294 13.61 -15.12 12.45
N TRP A 295 12.93 -15.18 11.32
CA TRP A 295 13.56 -15.50 10.03
C TRP A 295 14.13 -14.24 9.37
N ARG A 296 15.05 -14.47 8.42
CA ARG A 296 15.56 -13.48 7.47
C ARG A 296 15.14 -13.84 6.06
N ASP A 297 15.37 -12.94 5.12
CA ASP A 297 15.01 -13.15 3.72
C ASP A 297 15.72 -14.37 3.12
N GLU A 298 16.98 -14.59 3.50
CA GLU A 298 17.77 -15.74 3.07
C GLU A 298 17.15 -17.06 3.55
N ASP A 299 16.63 -17.10 4.77
CA ASP A 299 15.98 -18.30 5.33
C ASP A 299 14.69 -18.65 4.56
N VAL A 300 13.93 -17.63 4.14
CA VAL A 300 12.73 -17.80 3.32
C VAL A 300 13.08 -18.45 1.97
N TRP A 301 14.11 -17.95 1.31
CA TRP A 301 14.57 -18.52 0.04
C TRP A 301 15.19 -19.92 0.19
N GLU A 302 15.97 -20.14 1.24
CA GLU A 302 16.50 -21.47 1.58
C GLU A 302 15.37 -22.48 1.78
N TYR A 303 14.33 -22.08 2.53
CA TYR A 303 13.15 -22.93 2.74
C TYR A 303 12.43 -23.25 1.44
N ILE A 304 12.12 -22.24 0.62
CA ILE A 304 11.44 -22.39 -0.68
C ILE A 304 12.20 -23.38 -1.56
N ASN A 305 13.52 -23.24 -1.65
CA ASN A 305 14.36 -24.11 -2.47
C ASN A 305 14.47 -25.51 -1.89
N THR A 306 14.61 -25.66 -0.58
CA THR A 306 14.76 -26.96 0.09
C THR A 306 13.49 -27.80 0.01
N TYR A 307 12.34 -27.17 0.20
CA TYR A 307 11.06 -27.86 0.24
C TYR A 307 10.27 -27.82 -1.08
N GLY A 308 10.79 -27.14 -2.09
CA GLY A 308 10.15 -27.03 -3.41
C GLY A 308 8.83 -26.27 -3.39
N VAL A 309 8.73 -25.21 -2.57
CA VAL A 309 7.50 -24.43 -2.43
C VAL A 309 7.22 -23.66 -3.73
N GLU A 310 6.01 -23.82 -4.28
CA GLU A 310 5.58 -23.02 -5.44
C GLU A 310 5.65 -21.52 -5.12
N ARG A 311 6.09 -20.73 -6.08
CA ARG A 311 6.17 -19.26 -5.94
C ARG A 311 5.63 -18.55 -7.18
N PRO A 312 5.14 -17.30 -7.06
CA PRO A 312 4.65 -16.57 -8.21
C PRO A 312 5.78 -16.28 -9.22
N PRO A 313 5.48 -16.35 -10.52
CA PRO A 313 6.43 -16.03 -11.59
C PRO A 313 6.98 -14.60 -11.51
N LEU A 314 6.34 -13.72 -10.74
CA LEU A 314 6.82 -12.37 -10.46
C LEU A 314 8.31 -12.36 -10.02
N TYR A 315 8.72 -13.32 -9.20
CA TYR A 315 10.08 -13.41 -8.69
C TYR A 315 11.12 -13.85 -9.74
N ASP A 316 10.68 -14.30 -10.92
CA ASP A 316 11.56 -14.63 -12.05
C ASP A 316 11.77 -13.42 -12.99
N ILE A 317 10.98 -12.35 -12.81
CA ILE A 317 11.10 -11.13 -13.60
C ILE A 317 12.33 -10.34 -13.13
N THR A 318 13.16 -9.95 -14.09
CA THR A 318 14.37 -9.18 -13.84
C THR A 318 14.22 -7.72 -14.25
N TYR A 319 14.98 -6.86 -13.60
CA TYR A 319 15.12 -5.46 -13.97
C TYR A 319 16.61 -5.03 -13.84
N ARG A 320 16.96 -3.93 -14.48
CA ARG A 320 18.29 -3.34 -14.36
C ARG A 320 18.27 -2.23 -13.31
N THR A 321 19.19 -2.31 -12.35
CA THR A 321 19.39 -1.27 -11.34
C THR A 321 20.04 -0.03 -11.94
N THR A 322 20.01 1.10 -11.24
CA THR A 322 20.71 2.33 -11.62
C THR A 322 22.22 2.12 -11.77
N ASP A 323 22.80 1.19 -10.99
CA ASP A 323 24.21 0.85 -11.04
C ASP A 323 24.55 -0.16 -12.17
N GLY A 324 23.53 -0.55 -12.97
CA GLY A 324 23.68 -1.44 -14.13
C GLY A 324 23.57 -2.93 -13.84
N GLU A 325 23.42 -3.34 -12.59
CA GLU A 325 23.23 -4.73 -12.20
C GLU A 325 21.84 -5.26 -12.64
N ILE A 326 21.77 -6.56 -12.91
CA ILE A 326 20.50 -7.24 -13.16
C ILE A 326 20.04 -7.88 -11.86
N LYS A 327 18.84 -7.53 -11.39
CA LYS A 327 18.22 -8.09 -10.19
C LYS A 327 16.83 -8.62 -10.49
N HIS A 328 16.38 -9.56 -9.68
CA HIS A 328 15.00 -10.06 -9.69
C HIS A 328 14.10 -9.18 -8.83
N ILE A 329 12.79 -9.17 -9.13
CA ILE A 329 11.81 -8.57 -8.22
C ILE A 329 11.81 -9.35 -6.91
N GLU A 330 12.08 -8.67 -5.80
CA GLU A 330 12.23 -9.28 -4.48
C GLU A 330 10.96 -9.18 -3.62
N ARG A 331 10.05 -8.26 -3.98
CA ARG A 331 8.86 -7.98 -3.19
C ARG A 331 7.57 -8.06 -4.00
N ASN A 332 6.62 -8.78 -3.45
CA ASN A 332 5.24 -8.79 -3.90
C ASN A 332 4.43 -7.74 -3.11
N GLY A 333 3.90 -6.74 -3.78
CA GLY A 333 3.12 -5.66 -3.18
C GLY A 333 2.20 -4.99 -4.20
N CYS A 334 1.56 -3.90 -3.81
CA CYS A 334 0.76 -3.11 -4.76
C CYS A 334 1.67 -2.49 -5.83
N MET A 335 1.36 -2.70 -7.12
CA MET A 335 2.16 -2.15 -8.24
C MET A 335 2.41 -0.64 -8.15
N PHE A 336 1.48 0.11 -7.58
CA PHE A 336 1.50 1.58 -7.54
C PHE A 336 1.91 2.13 -6.17
N CYS A 337 2.61 1.33 -5.38
CA CYS A 337 3.06 1.76 -4.07
C CYS A 337 4.19 2.78 -4.19
N GLY A 338 4.01 3.97 -3.62
CA GLY A 338 5.01 5.04 -3.59
C GLY A 338 5.68 5.22 -2.23
N THR A 339 5.52 4.25 -1.30
CA THR A 339 6.11 4.40 0.04
C THR A 339 7.63 4.31 0.06
N ASP A 340 8.23 3.75 -0.98
CA ASP A 340 9.67 3.59 -1.18
C ASP A 340 10.25 4.56 -2.22
N ILE A 341 9.46 5.52 -2.69
CA ILE A 341 9.81 6.45 -3.77
C ILE A 341 11.11 7.24 -3.53
N GLN A 342 11.53 7.33 -2.28
CA GLN A 342 12.76 8.01 -1.86
C GLN A 342 14.04 7.17 -2.04
N PHE A 343 13.92 5.89 -2.42
CA PHE A 343 15.06 4.99 -2.56
C PHE A 343 15.41 4.72 -4.02
N LYS A 344 16.71 4.41 -4.28
CA LYS A 344 17.16 3.87 -5.57
C LYS A 344 16.36 2.60 -5.88
N ASN A 345 16.12 2.37 -7.16
CA ASN A 345 15.39 1.19 -7.63
C ASN A 345 14.04 1.02 -6.91
N ASN A 346 13.38 2.14 -6.61
CA ASN A 346 12.06 2.13 -6.01
C ASN A 346 11.04 1.39 -6.88
N HIS A 347 9.92 1.08 -6.29
CA HIS A 347 8.89 0.25 -6.90
C HIS A 347 8.39 0.78 -8.26
N LEU A 348 8.24 2.09 -8.40
CA LEU A 348 7.78 2.70 -9.66
C LEU A 348 8.84 2.61 -10.76
N SER A 349 10.14 2.73 -10.43
CA SER A 349 11.23 2.58 -11.41
C SER A 349 11.34 1.14 -11.90
N VAL A 350 11.14 0.17 -11.01
CA VAL A 350 11.06 -1.26 -11.36
C VAL A 350 9.82 -1.54 -12.22
N LEU A 351 8.65 -1.02 -11.82
CA LEU A 351 7.39 -1.17 -12.56
C LEU A 351 7.50 -0.65 -14.01
N ARG A 352 8.18 0.48 -14.20
CA ARG A 352 8.39 1.05 -15.54
C ARG A 352 9.10 0.09 -16.47
N GLN A 353 10.13 -0.60 -15.99
CA GLN A 353 10.90 -1.55 -16.79
C GLN A 353 10.15 -2.87 -17.02
N THR A 354 9.49 -3.37 -16.00
CA THR A 354 8.91 -4.71 -16.00
C THR A 354 7.46 -4.73 -16.51
N HIS A 355 6.70 -3.68 -16.21
CA HIS A 355 5.26 -3.57 -16.54
C HIS A 355 4.92 -2.18 -17.12
N PRO A 356 5.49 -1.77 -18.28
CA PRO A 356 5.39 -0.41 -18.80
C PRO A 356 3.95 0.04 -19.02
N LYS A 357 3.05 -0.85 -19.42
CA LYS A 357 1.62 -0.53 -19.58
C LYS A 357 0.95 -0.19 -18.24
N ALA A 358 1.25 -0.93 -17.18
CA ALA A 358 0.73 -0.66 -15.84
C ALA A 358 1.31 0.64 -15.30
N TYR A 359 2.59 0.88 -15.52
CA TYR A 359 3.24 2.15 -15.19
C TYR A 359 2.56 3.34 -15.87
N GLN A 360 2.32 3.26 -17.18
CA GLN A 360 1.62 4.31 -17.93
C GLN A 360 0.21 4.57 -17.39
N VAL A 361 -0.55 3.51 -17.09
CA VAL A 361 -1.89 3.62 -16.47
C VAL A 361 -1.80 4.37 -15.13
N CYS A 362 -0.85 4.02 -14.29
CA CYS A 362 -0.64 4.64 -12.99
C CYS A 362 -0.31 6.14 -13.15
N MET A 363 0.67 6.45 -13.99
CA MET A 363 1.18 7.80 -14.14
C MET A 363 0.18 8.74 -14.81
N GLU A 364 -0.44 8.31 -15.93
CA GLU A 364 -1.28 9.17 -16.75
C GLU A 364 -2.76 9.10 -16.37
N GLN A 365 -3.31 7.88 -16.29
CA GLN A 365 -4.76 7.72 -16.14
C GLN A 365 -5.22 7.89 -14.70
N PHE A 366 -4.37 7.53 -13.71
CA PHE A 366 -4.64 7.80 -12.30
C PHE A 366 -4.15 9.18 -11.85
N GLY A 367 -3.39 9.89 -12.70
CA GLY A 367 -2.88 11.22 -12.39
C GLY A 367 -1.70 11.22 -11.40
N TYR A 368 -1.04 10.08 -11.19
CA TYR A 368 0.03 9.96 -10.22
C TYR A 368 1.25 10.84 -10.57
N ARG A 369 1.53 11.03 -11.88
CA ARG A 369 2.56 11.95 -12.37
C ARG A 369 2.36 13.37 -11.84
N LYS A 370 1.14 13.88 -11.89
CA LYS A 370 0.80 15.21 -11.38
C LYS A 370 1.17 15.35 -9.90
N GLU A 371 0.77 14.37 -9.07
CA GLU A 371 1.07 14.37 -7.64
C GLU A 371 2.59 14.30 -7.38
N LEU A 372 3.32 13.48 -8.13
CA LEU A 372 4.77 13.38 -8.02
C LEU A 372 5.48 14.66 -8.45
N ASN A 373 5.07 15.27 -9.57
CA ASN A 373 5.66 16.53 -10.05
C ASN A 373 5.48 17.65 -9.02
N THR A 374 4.29 17.73 -8.40
CA THR A 374 4.05 18.69 -7.34
C THR A 374 4.98 18.45 -6.14
N LEU A 375 5.16 17.19 -5.74
CA LEU A 375 6.10 16.81 -4.69
C LEU A 375 7.54 17.20 -5.02
N PHE A 376 7.97 16.99 -6.27
CA PHE A 376 9.30 17.35 -6.74
C PHE A 376 9.52 18.85 -6.79
N GLN A 377 8.52 19.61 -7.23
CA GLN A 377 8.57 21.07 -7.23
C GLN A 377 8.77 21.61 -5.81
N LEU A 378 7.99 21.13 -4.85
CA LEU A 378 8.13 21.49 -3.44
C LEU A 378 9.54 21.23 -2.88
N ARG A 379 10.27 20.23 -3.43
CA ARG A 379 11.66 19.95 -3.02
C ARG A 379 12.69 20.86 -3.69
N LYS A 380 12.47 21.23 -4.95
CA LYS A 380 13.37 22.16 -5.66
C LYS A 380 13.35 23.56 -5.04
N ASP A 381 12.23 23.96 -4.46
CA ASP A 381 12.04 25.31 -3.89
C ASP A 381 12.67 25.52 -2.50
N LYS A 382 13.80 24.84 -2.24
CA LYS A 382 14.56 24.99 -0.98
C LYS A 382 14.96 26.41 -0.64
N ASN A 383 15.17 27.26 -1.65
CA ASN A 383 15.57 28.64 -1.46
C ASN A 383 14.52 29.48 -0.71
N ILE A 384 13.24 29.10 -0.79
CA ILE A 384 12.15 29.73 -0.05
C ILE A 384 12.29 29.48 1.45
N LEU A 385 12.71 28.28 1.84
CA LEU A 385 12.96 27.92 3.23
C LEU A 385 14.19 28.67 3.80
N SER A 386 15.20 28.88 2.97
CA SER A 386 16.39 29.68 3.30
C SER A 386 16.01 31.16 3.52
N ALA A 387 15.14 31.72 2.69
CA ALA A 387 14.65 33.10 2.86
C ALA A 387 13.87 33.30 4.16
N MET A 388 13.20 32.27 4.68
CA MET A 388 12.57 32.31 6.00
C MET A 388 13.57 32.43 7.16
N THR A 389 14.80 31.85 7.00
CA THR A 389 15.89 31.93 7.99
C THR A 389 16.47 33.36 8.10
N ASP A 390 16.64 34.02 6.97
CA ASP A 390 17.29 35.31 6.89
C ASP A 390 16.43 36.45 7.51
N THR A 391 15.15 36.22 7.70
CA THR A 391 14.24 37.20 8.35
C THR A 391 14.27 37.17 9.89
N GLY A 392 15.17 36.36 10.49
CA GLY A 392 15.39 36.35 11.96
C GLY A 392 14.20 35.83 12.79
N ARG A 393 13.24 35.15 12.15
CA ARG A 393 12.03 34.66 12.80
C ARG A 393 12.11 33.16 13.07
N SER A 394 12.22 32.86 14.35
CA SER A 394 12.06 31.54 14.94
C SER A 394 12.85 30.41 14.25
N ALA A 395 14.13 30.34 14.55
CA ALA A 395 14.99 29.20 14.20
C ALA A 395 14.32 27.81 14.44
N ARG A 396 13.42 27.72 15.43
CA ARG A 396 12.69 26.49 15.74
C ARG A 396 11.68 26.08 14.67
N MET A 397 11.00 27.02 14.01
CA MET A 397 10.08 26.70 12.91
C MET A 397 10.87 26.19 11.69
N ILE A 398 12.02 26.77 11.45
CA ILE A 398 12.88 26.49 10.31
C ILE A 398 13.61 25.18 10.50
N ASP A 399 14.07 24.87 11.71
CA ASP A 399 14.63 23.56 12.04
C ASP A 399 13.60 22.44 11.84
N ALA A 400 12.35 22.68 12.21
CA ALA A 400 11.25 21.73 11.97
C ALA A 400 10.97 21.57 10.47
N VAL A 401 11.11 22.61 9.67
CA VAL A 401 10.95 22.59 8.22
C VAL A 401 12.15 21.96 7.54
N GLY A 402 13.39 22.26 8.00
CA GLY A 402 14.64 21.71 7.47
C GLY A 402 14.81 20.21 7.70
N ASP A 403 14.14 19.64 8.72
CA ASP A 403 14.16 18.21 9.05
C ASP A 403 13.03 17.41 8.36
N SER A 404 12.35 18.00 7.38
CA SER A 404 11.36 17.27 6.59
C SER A 404 11.97 16.04 5.92
N PRO A 405 11.31 14.86 5.94
CA PRO A 405 11.79 13.70 5.18
C PRO A 405 11.68 13.88 3.67
N LEU A 406 10.97 14.93 3.22
CA LEU A 406 11.01 15.38 1.83
C LEU A 406 12.23 16.28 1.57
N LEU A 407 12.82 16.80 2.62
CA LEU A 407 14.06 17.55 2.65
C LEU A 407 14.97 16.85 3.67
N PRO A 408 15.41 15.61 3.44
CA PRO A 408 16.27 14.93 4.39
C PRO A 408 17.50 15.78 4.64
N LYS A 409 17.83 16.04 5.93
CA LYS A 409 19.22 16.31 6.30
C LYS A 409 19.97 15.13 5.70
N ALA A 410 20.53 15.41 4.57
CA ALA A 410 21.19 14.52 3.69
C ALA A 410 21.76 13.29 4.42
N ARG A 411 21.23 12.19 4.08
CA ARG A 411 22.19 11.36 3.34
C ARG A 411 22.28 12.00 1.95
N PRO A 412 23.42 12.53 1.53
CA PRO A 412 23.60 13.12 0.18
C PRO A 412 23.03 12.17 -0.90
N CYS A 413 23.23 10.87 -0.71
CA CYS A 413 22.76 9.82 -1.62
C CYS A 413 21.23 9.72 -1.75
N ALA A 414 20.45 9.79 -0.65
CA ALA A 414 18.99 9.67 -0.75
C ALA A 414 18.35 10.88 -1.41
N TYR A 415 19.04 12.00 -1.41
CA TYR A 415 18.61 13.21 -2.08
C TYR A 415 19.05 13.23 -3.56
N ASP A 416 20.27 12.79 -3.84
CA ASP A 416 20.77 12.58 -5.20
C ASP A 416 19.99 11.42 -5.85
N ASP A 417 19.68 10.38 -5.09
CA ASP A 417 18.83 9.27 -5.52
C ASP A 417 17.39 9.71 -5.82
N PHE A 418 16.87 10.69 -5.13
CA PHE A 418 15.59 11.26 -5.46
C PHE A 418 15.69 12.28 -6.60
N GLY A 419 16.82 13.03 -6.72
CA GLY A 419 17.16 13.85 -7.87
C GLY A 419 17.41 12.96 -9.10
N GLU A 420 18.08 11.84 -8.96
CA GLU A 420 18.19 10.80 -9.97
C GLU A 420 16.87 10.04 -10.18
N MET A 421 15.98 10.01 -9.21
CA MET A 421 14.60 9.57 -9.40
C MET A 421 13.75 10.63 -10.10
N VAL A 422 14.06 11.91 -9.91
CA VAL A 422 13.58 13.00 -10.77
C VAL A 422 14.22 12.80 -12.14
N ASP A 423 15.41 12.24 -12.21
CA ASP A 423 16.07 11.80 -13.38
C ASP A 423 15.86 10.29 -13.75
N LEU A 424 15.34 9.56 -12.88
CA LEU A 424 14.60 8.31 -13.13
C LEU A 424 13.12 8.58 -13.47
N THR A 425 12.67 9.56 -13.00
CA THR A 425 12.01 10.57 -13.63
C THR A 425 12.91 11.03 -14.77
N GLY A 426 14.18 11.27 -14.71
CA GLY A 426 15.35 11.17 -15.53
C GLY A 426 15.48 9.85 -16.32
N THR A 427 14.73 8.85 -16.05
CA THR A 427 14.16 7.86 -16.95
C THR A 427 13.07 8.49 -17.81
N GLY A 428 13.19 9.76 -18.19
CA GLY A 428 12.31 10.39 -19.17
C GLY A 428 11.05 11.05 -18.63
N LEU A 429 10.90 11.25 -17.32
CA LEU A 429 9.77 12.02 -16.81
C LEU A 429 9.91 13.53 -17.08
N GLU A 430 11.14 14.02 -17.23
CA GLU A 430 11.38 15.41 -17.61
C GLU A 430 11.49 15.62 -19.15
N THR A 431 11.77 14.58 -19.94
CA THR A 431 12.02 14.69 -21.39
C THR A 431 10.87 14.22 -22.28
N GLU A 432 9.86 13.55 -21.73
CA GLU A 432 8.73 13.01 -22.50
C GLU A 432 7.41 13.77 -22.30
N TYR A 433 7.38 14.84 -21.51
CA TYR A 433 6.19 15.64 -21.33
C TYR A 433 6.36 16.99 -22.04
N ASP A 434 6.03 17.02 -23.30
CA ASP A 434 5.60 18.23 -24.01
C ASP A 434 4.07 18.31 -23.88
N PRO A 435 3.51 19.31 -23.19
CA PRO A 435 2.07 19.48 -23.07
C PRO A 435 1.39 19.83 -24.39
N GLU A 436 2.14 20.05 -25.47
CA GLU A 436 1.60 20.37 -26.80
C GLU A 436 1.52 19.15 -27.74
N GLU A 437 1.99 17.94 -27.32
CA GLU A 437 1.90 16.71 -28.12
C GLU A 437 0.78 15.74 -27.69
N VAL A 438 -0.22 16.14 -26.90
CA VAL A 438 -1.38 15.31 -26.58
C VAL A 438 -2.67 16.00 -26.96
#